data_d4f57575f5e7647ee56eddc1d1b71985
#
_entry.id   d4f57575f5e7647ee56eddc1d1b71985
#
_cell.length_a   1.000
_cell.length_b   1.000
_cell.length_c   1.000
_cell.angle_alpha   90.00
_cell.angle_beta   90.00
_cell.angle_gamma   90.00
#
_symmetry.space_group_name_H-M   'P 1'
#
loop_
_entity.id
_entity.type
_entity.pdbx_description
1 polymer ?
#
loop_
_entity_poly.entity_id
_entity_poly.type
_entity_poly.pdbx_seq_one_letter_code
_entity_poly.pdbx_strand_id
1 'polypeptide(L)'
;MKKKQLIAFASAMALAVTSLAGCGKSEESTQKEAVSEAEGTAKEDLPLSKYPETVTVHLGGSLNPNAKLPDGMTYDDNPYIDFLKEDLNIEVVYDWVASSTDFEEKMNLCIGSNTVPELMNVNATQYRALLKYDMIQPLDKYFDDYASDALKSYVKSGGEELQKCITNEDGELMAIPAPAITAGGIN
;
A
#
# COMPACT_ATOMS: atom_id res chain seq x y z
N MET A 1 -7.55 -12.82 46.27
CA MET A 1 -8.13 -11.84 47.24
C MET A 1 -7.75 -10.44 46.82
N LYS A 2 -8.75 -9.53 46.85
CA LYS A 2 -8.69 -8.03 46.75
C LYS A 2 -8.34 -7.44 45.38
N LYS A 3 -9.01 -6.41 44.88
CA LYS A 3 -10.35 -5.77 45.05
C LYS A 3 -10.58 -4.89 43.82
N LYS A 4 -11.82 -4.80 43.44
CA LYS A 4 -12.42 -3.88 42.45
C LYS A 4 -12.16 -2.42 42.79
N GLN A 5 -12.05 -1.55 41.80
CA GLN A 5 -12.66 -0.21 41.89
C GLN A 5 -13.15 0.23 40.50
N LEU A 6 -14.46 0.32 40.38
CA LEU A 6 -15.21 1.12 39.43
C LEU A 6 -15.12 2.60 39.85
N ILE A 7 -14.95 3.49 38.92
CA ILE A 7 -15.43 4.88 39.06
C ILE A 7 -16.17 5.25 37.79
N ALA A 8 -17.49 5.36 37.93
CA ALA A 8 -18.38 6.00 36.98
C ALA A 8 -18.45 7.49 37.32
N PHE A 9 -18.39 8.35 36.31
CA PHE A 9 -18.91 9.73 36.42
C PHE A 9 -19.76 10.03 35.19
N ALA A 10 -21.06 10.08 35.48
CA ALA A 10 -22.07 10.68 34.63
C ALA A 10 -22.19 12.16 35.00
N SER A 11 -22.27 13.04 34.01
CA SER A 11 -22.95 14.32 34.15
C SER A 11 -23.44 14.80 32.80
N ALA A 12 -24.73 14.75 32.66
CA ALA A 12 -25.52 15.39 31.63
C ALA A 12 -25.70 16.88 31.97
N MET A 13 -25.68 17.75 30.96
CA MET A 13 -26.48 18.99 31.01
C MET A 13 -26.82 19.48 29.60
N ALA A 14 -28.10 19.57 29.39
CA ALA A 14 -28.78 20.10 28.22
C ALA A 14 -28.99 21.62 28.34
N LEU A 15 -29.39 22.23 27.23
CA LEU A 15 -30.16 23.48 26.99
C LEU A 15 -29.45 24.37 25.95
N ALA A 16 -30.04 25.04 25.00
CA ALA A 16 -31.41 25.18 24.52
C ALA A 16 -31.37 25.95 23.17
N VAL A 17 -32.32 25.70 22.39
CA VAL A 17 -32.90 26.34 21.20
C VAL A 17 -32.79 27.87 21.14
N THR A 18 -32.45 28.44 19.95
CA THR A 18 -33.25 29.55 19.37
C THR A 18 -33.16 29.54 17.84
N SER A 19 -34.31 29.41 17.23
CA SER A 19 -34.62 29.64 15.83
C SER A 19 -34.67 31.11 15.50
N LEU A 20 -34.16 31.50 14.32
CA LEU A 20 -34.73 32.67 13.60
C LEU A 20 -34.62 32.44 12.10
N ALA A 21 -35.76 32.50 11.46
CA ALA A 21 -35.93 32.44 10.01
C ALA A 21 -35.51 33.78 9.35
N GLY A 22 -34.93 33.67 8.16
CA GLY A 22 -34.66 34.83 7.30
C GLY A 22 -34.54 34.36 5.85
N CYS A 23 -35.54 34.63 5.06
CA CYS A 23 -35.69 34.36 3.65
C CYS A 23 -34.92 35.42 2.82
N GLY A 24 -34.17 35.01 1.75
CA GLY A 24 -33.58 35.98 0.77
C GLY A 24 -32.68 35.34 -0.27
N LYS A 25 -33.25 34.92 -1.36
CA LYS A 25 -32.88 35.00 -2.80
C LYS A 25 -31.42 34.83 -3.26
N SER A 26 -31.23 33.81 -4.04
CA SER A 26 -30.34 33.54 -5.22
C SER A 26 -29.06 34.39 -5.41
N GLU A 27 -27.90 33.72 -5.47
CA GLU A 27 -26.98 33.76 -6.61
C GLU A 27 -25.86 32.71 -6.43
N GLU A 28 -25.49 32.19 -7.54
CA GLU A 28 -24.49 31.19 -7.90
C GLU A 28 -23.14 31.39 -7.19
N SER A 29 -22.64 30.41 -6.44
CA SER A 29 -21.23 30.34 -6.10
C SER A 29 -20.82 28.91 -5.75
N THR A 30 -19.96 28.37 -6.58
CA THR A 30 -18.90 27.40 -6.36
C THR A 30 -18.85 26.77 -4.96
N GLN A 31 -19.32 25.53 -4.84
CA GLN A 31 -19.08 24.70 -3.67
C GLN A 31 -17.59 24.35 -3.55
N LYS A 32 -16.91 25.06 -2.67
CA LYS A 32 -15.75 24.53 -1.96
C LYS A 32 -16.32 23.69 -0.82
N GLU A 33 -16.31 22.38 -0.96
CA GLU A 33 -16.54 21.50 0.17
C GLU A 33 -15.44 21.70 1.19
N ALA A 34 -15.83 22.31 2.31
CA ALA A 34 -15.01 22.33 3.50
C ALA A 34 -14.93 20.91 4.05
N VAL A 35 -13.75 20.31 3.98
CA VAL A 35 -13.42 19.08 4.69
C VAL A 35 -13.51 19.42 6.18
N SER A 36 -14.56 18.93 6.83
CA SER A 36 -14.72 18.97 8.28
C SER A 36 -13.62 18.15 8.91
N GLU A 37 -12.72 18.79 9.62
CA GLU A 37 -11.80 18.13 10.55
C GLU A 37 -12.62 17.41 11.63
N ALA A 38 -12.72 16.09 11.49
CA ALA A 38 -13.15 15.22 12.55
C ALA A 38 -11.94 14.89 13.42
N GLU A 39 -11.81 15.57 14.55
CA GLU A 39 -10.85 15.20 15.60
C GLU A 39 -11.15 13.79 16.13
N GLY A 40 -10.14 12.92 16.12
CA GLY A 40 -9.96 11.88 17.12
C GLY A 40 -10.58 10.52 16.86
N THR A 41 -10.12 9.82 15.84
CA THR A 41 -9.92 8.36 15.86
C THR A 41 -8.68 8.04 15.06
N ALA A 42 -7.86 7.10 15.55
CA ALA A 42 -6.60 6.72 14.93
C ALA A 42 -6.81 6.43 13.44
N LYS A 43 -6.19 7.24 12.59
CA LYS A 43 -6.21 7.06 11.12
C LYS A 43 -5.28 5.92 10.67
N GLU A 44 -4.85 5.06 11.59
CA GLU A 44 -3.82 4.04 11.37
C GLU A 44 -4.25 2.89 10.46
N ASP A 45 -5.56 2.69 10.28
CA ASP A 45 -6.08 1.52 9.57
C ASP A 45 -6.73 1.84 8.21
N LEU A 46 -6.59 3.05 7.69
CA LEU A 46 -7.17 3.40 6.38
C LEU A 46 -6.12 3.32 5.28
N PRO A 47 -6.45 2.71 4.12
CA PRO A 47 -5.57 2.73 2.95
C PRO A 47 -5.17 4.17 2.60
N LEU A 48 -3.88 4.39 2.31
CA LEU A 48 -3.30 5.70 2.01
C LEU A 48 -3.37 6.74 3.15
N SER A 49 -3.59 6.32 4.38
CA SER A 49 -3.42 7.20 5.55
C SER A 49 -1.94 7.43 5.82
N LYS A 50 -1.64 8.64 6.31
CA LYS A 50 -0.30 8.96 6.79
C LYS A 50 0.01 8.19 8.07
N TYR A 51 1.11 7.47 8.09
CA TYR A 51 1.58 6.81 9.31
C TYR A 51 1.99 7.82 10.37
N PRO A 52 1.71 7.57 11.67
CA PRO A 52 2.09 8.48 12.76
C PRO A 52 3.60 8.55 12.96
N GLU A 53 4.31 7.46 12.68
CA GLU A 53 5.77 7.36 12.71
C GLU A 53 6.27 6.99 11.32
N THR A 54 7.54 7.30 11.03
CA THR A 54 8.14 6.95 9.74
C THR A 54 8.26 5.43 9.62
N VAL A 55 7.70 4.89 8.55
CA VAL A 55 7.84 3.48 8.17
C VAL A 55 8.89 3.38 7.09
N THR A 56 9.97 2.66 7.34
CA THR A 56 10.99 2.39 6.33
C THR A 56 10.65 1.08 5.62
N VAL A 57 10.69 1.10 4.28
CA VAL A 57 10.43 -0.08 3.44
C VAL A 57 11.65 -0.36 2.56
N HIS A 58 12.17 -1.58 2.64
CA HIS A 58 13.34 -2.05 1.91
C HIS A 58 12.98 -2.72 0.60
N LEU A 59 13.56 -2.23 -0.51
CA LEU A 59 13.28 -2.67 -1.87
C LEU A 59 14.53 -3.19 -2.60
N GLY A 60 14.30 -4.12 -3.54
CA GLY A 60 15.25 -4.38 -4.63
C GLY A 60 14.86 -3.60 -5.88
N GLY A 61 15.71 -2.72 -6.36
CA GLY A 61 15.44 -1.85 -7.50
C GLY A 61 15.90 -2.42 -8.85
N SER A 62 15.05 -2.28 -9.87
CA SER A 62 15.41 -2.55 -11.28
C SER A 62 15.45 -1.24 -12.06
N LEU A 63 16.59 -0.94 -12.64
CA LEU A 63 16.77 0.24 -13.48
C LEU A 63 16.80 -0.15 -14.96
N ASN A 64 15.99 0.51 -15.75
CA ASN A 64 16.15 0.48 -17.19
C ASN A 64 17.31 1.43 -17.58
N PRO A 65 18.47 0.94 -18.07
CA PRO A 65 19.61 1.79 -18.39
C PRO A 65 19.33 2.79 -19.53
N ASN A 66 18.25 2.59 -20.27
CA ASN A 66 17.81 3.47 -21.34
C ASN A 66 16.69 4.43 -20.92
N ALA A 67 16.22 4.34 -19.69
CA ALA A 67 15.20 5.26 -19.20
C ALA A 67 15.82 6.65 -19.01
N LYS A 68 15.17 7.66 -19.58
CA LYS A 68 15.50 9.06 -19.34
C LYS A 68 14.54 9.60 -18.31
N LEU A 69 15.07 9.91 -17.15
CA LEU A 69 14.33 10.67 -16.15
C LEU A 69 14.33 12.16 -16.54
N PRO A 70 13.32 12.92 -16.17
CA PRO A 70 13.35 14.37 -16.29
C PRO A 70 14.57 14.97 -15.59
N ASP A 71 15.00 16.17 -16.07
CA ASP A 71 16.16 16.86 -15.52
C ASP A 71 16.00 17.07 -13.99
N GLY A 72 17.04 16.69 -13.25
CA GLY A 72 17.09 16.82 -11.79
C GLY A 72 16.42 15.68 -11.01
N MET A 73 15.81 14.71 -11.67
CA MET A 73 15.19 13.55 -11.00
C MET A 73 16.13 12.34 -10.99
N THR A 74 16.04 11.57 -9.91
CA THR A 74 16.70 10.29 -9.77
C THR A 74 15.65 9.23 -9.38
N TYR A 75 16.05 7.97 -9.23
CA TYR A 75 15.13 6.92 -8.79
C TYR A 75 14.70 7.06 -7.33
N ASP A 76 15.52 7.66 -6.51
CA ASP A 76 15.34 7.90 -5.09
C ASP A 76 14.98 9.36 -4.75
N ASP A 77 14.91 10.23 -5.79
CA ASP A 77 14.52 11.64 -5.66
C ASP A 77 13.58 12.00 -6.84
N ASN A 78 12.30 11.86 -6.63
CA ASN A 78 11.26 12.11 -7.63
C ASN A 78 9.88 12.26 -6.94
N PRO A 79 8.86 12.80 -7.61
CA PRO A 79 7.55 13.07 -7.03
C PRO A 79 6.83 11.85 -6.40
N TYR A 80 7.15 10.61 -6.78
CA TYR A 80 6.60 9.43 -6.13
C TYR A 80 7.22 9.18 -4.77
N ILE A 81 8.53 9.33 -4.67
CA ILE A 81 9.26 9.22 -3.41
C ILE A 81 8.85 10.34 -2.46
N ASP A 82 8.71 11.58 -2.99
CA ASP A 82 8.22 12.72 -2.22
C ASP A 82 6.82 12.45 -1.66
N PHE A 83 5.89 11.96 -2.49
CA PHE A 83 4.54 11.60 -2.05
C PHE A 83 4.57 10.53 -0.93
N LEU A 84 5.35 9.47 -1.10
CA LEU A 84 5.46 8.42 -0.08
C LEU A 84 5.96 9.00 1.25
N LYS A 85 6.96 9.87 1.19
CA LYS A 85 7.59 10.49 2.36
C LYS A 85 6.71 11.55 3.01
N GLU A 86 6.21 12.50 2.22
CA GLU A 86 5.50 13.68 2.74
C GLU A 86 4.05 13.38 3.10
N ASP A 87 3.36 12.61 2.26
CA ASP A 87 1.93 12.34 2.43
C ASP A 87 1.65 11.07 3.25
N LEU A 88 2.51 10.04 3.14
CA LEU A 88 2.29 8.77 3.82
C LEU A 88 3.26 8.51 4.98
N ASN A 89 4.33 9.30 5.14
CA ASN A 89 5.40 9.09 6.11
C ASN A 89 6.12 7.73 5.91
N ILE A 90 6.31 7.34 4.63
CA ILE A 90 7.02 6.12 4.22
C ILE A 90 8.36 6.52 3.63
N GLU A 91 9.44 5.97 4.17
CA GLU A 91 10.79 6.08 3.64
C GLU A 91 11.13 4.81 2.83
N VAL A 92 11.49 5.00 1.56
CA VAL A 92 11.91 3.90 0.68
C VAL A 92 13.43 3.80 0.69
N VAL A 93 13.94 2.61 0.98
CA VAL A 93 15.36 2.30 0.95
C VAL A 93 15.62 1.20 -0.08
N TYR A 94 16.47 1.48 -1.05
CA TYR A 94 16.91 0.46 -1.99
C TYR A 94 18.11 -0.29 -1.40
N ASP A 95 17.93 -1.55 -0.96
CA ASP A 95 19.03 -2.41 -0.49
C ASP A 95 20.06 -2.64 -1.59
N TRP A 96 19.57 -2.68 -2.81
CA TRP A 96 20.37 -2.76 -4.02
C TRP A 96 19.58 -2.29 -5.24
N VAL A 97 20.33 -1.88 -6.25
CA VAL A 97 19.79 -1.51 -7.55
C VAL A 97 20.60 -2.24 -8.62
N ALA A 98 19.91 -2.89 -9.55
CA ALA A 98 20.54 -3.59 -10.68
C ALA A 98 19.97 -3.10 -12.01
N SER A 99 20.70 -3.30 -13.10
CA SER A 99 20.13 -3.08 -14.43
C SER A 99 18.98 -4.06 -14.67
N SER A 100 18.05 -3.74 -15.56
CA SER A 100 16.96 -4.65 -15.90
C SER A 100 17.44 -6.00 -16.45
N THR A 101 18.67 -6.06 -16.99
CA THR A 101 19.30 -7.30 -17.45
C THR A 101 19.90 -8.12 -16.32
N ASP A 102 20.38 -7.49 -15.25
CA ASP A 102 21.06 -8.15 -14.14
C ASP A 102 20.16 -8.39 -12.93
N PHE A 103 18.95 -7.85 -12.98
CA PHE A 103 17.99 -7.91 -11.89
C PHE A 103 17.65 -9.35 -11.47
N GLU A 104 17.44 -10.23 -12.45
CA GLU A 104 17.09 -11.63 -12.18
C GLU A 104 18.24 -12.36 -11.48
N GLU A 105 19.48 -12.17 -11.93
CA GLU A 105 20.66 -12.76 -11.30
C GLU A 105 20.85 -12.24 -9.87
N LYS A 106 20.70 -10.92 -9.68
CA LYS A 106 20.79 -10.30 -8.35
C LYS A 106 19.74 -10.84 -7.39
N MET A 107 18.49 -10.98 -7.85
CA MET A 107 17.41 -11.55 -7.04
C MET A 107 17.70 -13.02 -6.69
N ASN A 108 18.18 -13.83 -7.64
CA ASN A 108 18.56 -15.22 -7.39
C ASN A 108 19.67 -15.32 -6.33
N LEU A 109 20.61 -14.40 -6.34
CA LEU A 109 21.67 -14.32 -5.33
C LEU A 109 21.08 -13.98 -3.95
N CYS A 110 20.17 -13.01 -3.87
CA CYS A 110 19.49 -12.66 -2.61
C CYS A 110 18.69 -13.83 -2.05
N ILE A 111 17.96 -14.56 -2.88
CA ILE A 111 17.24 -15.78 -2.48
C ILE A 111 18.22 -16.83 -1.95
N GLY A 112 19.31 -17.09 -2.70
CA GLY A 112 20.31 -18.10 -2.32
C GLY A 112 21.07 -17.75 -1.04
N SER A 113 21.21 -16.47 -0.71
CA SER A 113 21.88 -16.00 0.52
C SER A 113 20.93 -15.66 1.67
N ASN A 114 19.62 -15.83 1.49
CA ASN A 114 18.60 -15.45 2.46
C ASN A 114 18.66 -13.96 2.86
N THR A 115 18.84 -13.09 1.86
CA THR A 115 18.95 -11.64 2.05
C THR A 115 17.96 -10.90 1.13
N VAL A 116 16.74 -11.41 1.04
CA VAL A 116 15.69 -10.81 0.22
C VAL A 116 15.19 -9.50 0.84
N PRO A 117 14.89 -8.47 0.04
CA PRO A 117 14.27 -7.24 0.54
C PRO A 117 12.82 -7.49 0.96
N GLU A 118 12.24 -6.55 1.70
CA GLU A 118 10.86 -6.66 2.20
C GLU A 118 9.81 -6.63 1.09
N LEU A 119 10.05 -5.84 0.04
CA LEU A 119 9.21 -5.80 -1.14
C LEU A 119 10.04 -6.06 -2.40
N MET A 120 9.60 -7.00 -3.21
CA MET A 120 10.35 -7.44 -4.37
C MET A 120 9.44 -7.84 -5.54
N ASN A 121 9.94 -7.66 -6.75
CA ASN A 121 9.33 -8.20 -7.95
C ASN A 121 10.06 -9.48 -8.36
N VAL A 122 9.33 -10.57 -8.58
CA VAL A 122 9.93 -11.88 -8.86
C VAL A 122 9.22 -12.59 -9.99
N ASN A 123 9.94 -13.43 -10.71
CA ASN A 123 9.35 -14.34 -11.68
C ASN A 123 8.82 -15.63 -11.02
N ALA A 124 8.12 -16.46 -11.77
CA ALA A 124 7.50 -17.69 -11.25
C ALA A 124 8.51 -18.69 -10.67
N THR A 125 9.75 -18.72 -11.15
CA THR A 125 10.81 -19.62 -10.63
C THR A 125 11.29 -19.12 -9.27
N GLN A 126 11.52 -17.81 -9.16
CA GLN A 126 11.91 -17.15 -7.91
C GLN A 126 10.80 -17.26 -6.87
N TYR A 127 9.54 -17.04 -7.26
CA TYR A 127 8.40 -17.22 -6.39
C TYR A 127 8.33 -18.62 -5.77
N ARG A 128 8.49 -19.67 -6.57
CA ARG A 128 8.52 -21.05 -6.06
C ARG A 128 9.68 -21.30 -5.10
N ALA A 129 10.85 -20.68 -5.35
CA ALA A 129 11.97 -20.77 -4.43
C ALA A 129 11.68 -20.07 -3.10
N LEU A 130 11.07 -18.89 -3.13
CA LEU A 130 10.66 -18.15 -1.93
C LEU A 130 9.65 -18.94 -1.10
N LEU A 131 8.64 -19.55 -1.72
CA LEU A 131 7.70 -20.45 -1.05
C LEU A 131 8.42 -21.64 -0.42
N LYS A 132 9.29 -22.32 -1.18
CA LYS A 132 10.00 -23.52 -0.72
C LYS A 132 10.88 -23.27 0.51
N TYR A 133 11.41 -22.05 0.64
CA TYR A 133 12.33 -21.67 1.71
C TYR A 133 11.68 -20.81 2.80
N ASP A 134 10.35 -20.70 2.81
CA ASP A 134 9.57 -19.91 3.79
C ASP A 134 10.05 -18.45 3.89
N MET A 135 10.36 -17.82 2.74
CA MET A 135 10.88 -16.45 2.67
C MET A 135 9.80 -15.39 2.47
N ILE A 136 8.55 -15.78 2.29
CA ILE A 136 7.39 -14.91 2.12
C ILE A 136 6.25 -15.39 3.02
N GLN A 137 5.33 -14.48 3.32
CA GLN A 137 4.24 -14.72 4.26
C GLN A 137 2.87 -14.62 3.57
N PRO A 138 1.81 -15.24 4.14
CA PRO A 138 0.44 -15.07 3.66
C PRO A 138 -0.01 -13.61 3.70
N LEU A 139 -0.72 -13.21 2.65
CA LEU A 139 -1.21 -11.84 2.45
C LEU A 139 -2.73 -11.73 2.60
N ASP A 140 -3.47 -12.82 2.80
CA ASP A 140 -4.94 -12.85 2.78
C ASP A 140 -5.56 -11.74 3.62
N LYS A 141 -5.17 -11.66 4.90
CA LYS A 141 -5.71 -10.65 5.80
C LYS A 141 -5.44 -9.23 5.32
N TYR A 142 -4.24 -8.95 4.86
CA TYR A 142 -3.87 -7.62 4.39
C TYR A 142 -4.55 -7.29 3.06
N PHE A 143 -4.69 -8.28 2.19
CA PHE A 143 -5.40 -8.13 0.92
C PHE A 143 -6.89 -7.85 1.14
N ASP A 144 -7.53 -8.56 2.06
CA ASP A 144 -8.94 -8.36 2.38
C ASP A 144 -9.20 -7.01 3.04
N ASP A 145 -8.35 -6.59 3.97
CA ASP A 145 -8.53 -5.36 4.73
C ASP A 145 -8.15 -4.10 3.92
N TYR A 146 -7.10 -4.16 3.09
CA TYR A 146 -6.48 -2.95 2.51
C TYR A 146 -6.47 -2.90 0.99
N ALA A 147 -6.68 -4.00 0.27
CA ALA A 147 -6.69 -3.95 -1.18
C ALA A 147 -7.89 -3.17 -1.71
N SER A 148 -7.65 -2.28 -2.68
CA SER A 148 -8.73 -1.56 -3.35
C SER A 148 -9.65 -2.50 -4.14
N ASP A 149 -10.90 -2.09 -4.38
CA ASP A 149 -11.83 -2.85 -5.21
C ASP A 149 -11.30 -3.11 -6.61
N ALA A 150 -10.52 -2.18 -7.15
CA ALA A 150 -9.87 -2.31 -8.44
C ALA A 150 -8.83 -3.45 -8.41
N LEU A 151 -7.99 -3.52 -7.38
CA LEU A 151 -7.01 -4.58 -7.22
C LEU A 151 -7.68 -5.94 -6.99
N LYS A 152 -8.70 -6.01 -6.14
CA LYS A 152 -9.50 -7.22 -5.91
C LYS A 152 -10.14 -7.73 -7.20
N SER A 153 -10.71 -6.81 -8.00
CA SER A 153 -11.30 -7.14 -9.29
C SER A 153 -10.25 -7.63 -10.30
N TYR A 154 -9.08 -7.00 -10.32
CA TYR A 154 -7.97 -7.41 -11.16
C TYR A 154 -7.51 -8.84 -10.84
N VAL A 155 -7.23 -9.13 -9.58
CA VAL A 155 -6.80 -10.48 -9.14
C VAL A 155 -7.86 -11.51 -9.45
N LYS A 156 -9.15 -11.20 -9.22
CA LYS A 156 -10.26 -12.08 -9.55
C LYS A 156 -10.40 -12.33 -11.06
N SER A 157 -10.12 -11.35 -11.89
CA SER A 157 -10.24 -11.46 -13.35
C SER A 157 -9.27 -12.47 -13.97
N GLY A 158 -8.17 -12.80 -13.30
CA GLY A 158 -7.22 -13.81 -13.73
C GLY A 158 -7.70 -15.25 -13.57
N GLY A 159 -8.83 -15.46 -12.89
CA GLY A 159 -9.46 -16.77 -12.72
C GLY A 159 -8.58 -17.78 -11.96
N GLU A 160 -8.96 -19.05 -12.06
CA GLU A 160 -8.31 -20.15 -11.32
C GLU A 160 -6.82 -20.32 -11.68
N GLU A 161 -6.44 -20.06 -12.92
CA GLU A 161 -5.04 -20.21 -13.36
C GLU A 161 -4.12 -19.19 -12.68
N LEU A 162 -4.57 -17.93 -12.54
CA LEU A 162 -3.81 -16.93 -11.81
C LEU A 162 -3.77 -17.29 -10.32
N GLN A 163 -4.88 -17.69 -9.74
CA GLN A 163 -4.94 -18.09 -8.32
C GLN A 163 -3.92 -19.17 -8.00
N LYS A 164 -3.81 -20.22 -8.81
CA LYS A 164 -2.79 -21.27 -8.66
C LYS A 164 -1.36 -20.77 -8.73
N CYS A 165 -1.13 -19.62 -9.40
CA CYS A 165 0.21 -19.04 -9.54
C CYS A 165 0.63 -18.17 -8.36
N ILE A 166 -0.32 -17.71 -7.55
CA ILE A 166 -0.09 -16.73 -6.47
C ILE A 166 -0.45 -17.25 -5.07
N THR A 167 -0.94 -18.50 -4.99
CA THR A 167 -1.25 -19.16 -3.72
C THR A 167 -0.27 -20.29 -3.42
N ASN A 168 -0.16 -20.67 -2.14
CA ASN A 168 0.54 -21.85 -1.70
C ASN A 168 -0.37 -23.12 -1.79
N GLU A 169 0.13 -24.26 -1.29
CA GLU A 169 -0.61 -25.55 -1.29
C GLU A 169 -1.86 -25.52 -0.38
N ASP A 170 -1.86 -24.66 0.65
CA ASP A 170 -2.99 -24.47 1.57
C ASP A 170 -4.04 -23.50 1.01
N GLY A 171 -3.77 -22.88 -0.15
CA GLY A 171 -4.66 -21.92 -0.81
C GLY A 171 -4.51 -20.49 -0.31
N GLU A 172 -3.52 -20.21 0.54
CA GLU A 172 -3.25 -18.87 1.04
C GLU A 172 -2.58 -17.99 -0.03
N LEU A 173 -2.99 -16.73 -0.09
CA LEU A 173 -2.44 -15.73 -1.03
C LEU A 173 -1.00 -15.35 -0.61
N MET A 174 -0.01 -15.65 -1.44
CA MET A 174 1.41 -15.43 -1.13
C MET A 174 2.04 -14.33 -1.97
N ALA A 175 1.39 -13.87 -3.03
CA ALA A 175 1.89 -12.82 -3.89
C ALA A 175 0.75 -12.03 -4.55
N ILE A 176 1.01 -10.77 -4.88
CA ILE A 176 0.13 -9.96 -5.70
C ILE A 176 0.66 -9.97 -7.13
N PRO A 177 -0.16 -10.34 -8.14
CA PRO A 177 0.30 -10.38 -9.52
C PRO A 177 0.56 -8.97 -10.04
N ALA A 178 1.74 -8.73 -10.57
CA ALA A 178 2.04 -7.50 -11.30
C ALA A 178 1.43 -7.58 -12.71
N PRO A 179 0.64 -6.59 -13.16
CA PRO A 179 0.15 -6.59 -14.52
C PRO A 179 1.32 -6.46 -15.49
N ALA A 180 1.52 -7.47 -16.33
CA ALA A 180 2.41 -7.32 -17.46
C ALA A 180 1.72 -6.37 -18.47
N ILE A 181 2.01 -5.10 -18.40
CA ILE A 181 1.64 -4.16 -19.46
C ILE A 181 2.61 -4.45 -20.62
N THR A 182 2.37 -5.53 -21.33
CA THR A 182 2.99 -5.70 -22.63
C THR A 182 2.28 -4.69 -23.54
N ALA A 183 3.02 -3.74 -24.06
CA ALA A 183 2.59 -2.89 -25.19
C ALA A 183 2.48 -3.74 -26.48
N GLY A 184 1.97 -4.95 -26.37
CA GLY A 184 1.66 -5.89 -27.42
C GLY A 184 0.21 -5.73 -27.77
N GLY A 185 -0.03 -5.11 -28.90
CA GLY A 185 -1.35 -4.79 -29.37
C GLY A 185 -2.30 -5.98 -29.36
N ILE A 186 -3.53 -5.65 -29.12
CA ILE A 186 -4.70 -6.46 -29.44
C ILE A 186 -4.57 -6.85 -30.92
N ASN A 187 -4.33 -8.11 -31.19
CA ASN A 187 -4.56 -8.71 -32.50
C ASN A 187 -5.99 -9.19 -32.56
#